data_5391f42f648593e3ce1db4b173c5e96a
#
_entry.id   5391f42f648593e3ce1db4b173c5e96a
#
_cell.length_a   1.000
_cell.length_b   1.000
_cell.length_c   1.000
_cell.angle_alpha   90.00
_cell.angle_beta   90.00
_cell.angle_gamma   90.00
#
_symmetry.space_group_name_H-M   'P 1'
#
loop_
_entity.id
_entity.type
_entity.pdbx_description
1 polymer ?
#
loop_
_entity_poly.entity_id
_entity_poly.type
_entity_poly.pdbx_seq_one_letter_code
_entity_poly.pdbx_strand_id
1 'polypeptide(L)' 'KRIERAQYLLTNTELTNEEIAEAIGYETTSYFYRMFKREVGLSPKEFREINS' A
#
# COMPACT_ATOMS: atom_id res chain seq x y z
N LYS A 1 -0.63 8.95 -8.85
CA LYS A 1 -0.25 9.26 -7.47
C LYS A 1 0.19 8.01 -6.76
N ARG A 2 1.00 8.18 -5.72
CA ARG A 2 1.59 7.05 -5.02
C ARG A 2 0.56 6.12 -4.39
N ILE A 3 -0.45 6.70 -3.75
CA ILE A 3 -1.44 5.87 -3.06
C ILE A 3 -2.30 5.09 -4.04
N GLU A 4 -2.65 5.69 -5.15
CA GLU A 4 -3.40 4.97 -6.19
C GLU A 4 -2.58 3.82 -6.76
N ARG A 5 -1.28 4.05 -6.96
CA ARG A 5 -0.40 3.00 -7.43
C ARG A 5 -0.31 1.86 -6.41
N ALA A 6 -0.24 2.22 -5.13
CA ALA A 6 -0.20 1.22 -4.08
C ALA A 6 -1.47 0.38 -4.07
N GLN A 7 -2.62 1.00 -4.23
CA GLN A 7 -3.88 0.26 -4.30
C GLN A 7 -3.87 -0.74 -5.45
N TYR A 8 -3.38 -0.33 -6.60
CA TYR A 8 -3.28 -1.20 -7.75
C TYR A 8 -2.37 -2.40 -7.45
N LEU A 9 -1.21 -2.15 -6.88
CA LEU A 9 -0.26 -3.21 -6.58
C LEU A 9 -0.79 -4.16 -5.53
N LEU A 10 -1.52 -3.64 -4.54
CA LEU A 10 -2.09 -4.48 -3.49
C LEU A 10 -3.14 -5.45 -4.03
N THR A 11 -3.89 -5.05 -5.04
CA THR A 11 -4.98 -5.87 -5.56
C THR A 11 -4.59 -6.70 -6.77
N ASN A 12 -3.52 -6.35 -7.46
CA ASN A 12 -3.17 -7.01 -8.71
C ASN A 12 -1.84 -7.76 -8.68
N THR A 13 -1.13 -7.73 -7.55
CA THR A 13 0.15 -8.43 -7.42
C THR A 13 0.22 -9.08 -6.05
N GLU A 14 1.24 -9.95 -5.87
CA GLU A 14 1.51 -10.57 -4.59
C GLU A 14 2.70 -9.94 -3.88
N LEU A 15 3.08 -8.75 -4.29
CA LEU A 15 4.18 -8.03 -3.65
C LEU A 15 3.85 -7.79 -2.18
N THR A 16 4.89 -7.87 -1.34
CA THR A 16 4.70 -7.55 0.07
C THR A 16 4.52 -6.04 0.23
N ASN A 17 4.00 -5.63 1.39
CA ASN A 17 3.83 -4.21 1.65
C ASN A 17 5.16 -3.47 1.60
N GLU A 18 6.24 -4.13 2.06
CA GLU A 18 7.56 -3.52 2.00
C GLU A 18 8.01 -3.33 0.56
N GLU A 19 7.78 -4.32 -0.28
CA GLU A 19 8.13 -4.23 -1.69
C GLU A 19 7.34 -3.14 -2.38
N ILE A 20 6.07 -3.01 -2.05
CA ILE A 20 5.23 -1.98 -2.63
C ILE A 20 5.70 -0.59 -2.21
N ALA A 21 6.01 -0.41 -0.92
CA ALA A 21 6.49 0.88 -0.44
C ALA A 21 7.76 1.30 -1.17
N GLU A 22 8.66 0.36 -1.36
CA GLU A 22 9.91 0.64 -2.06
C GLU A 22 9.66 0.97 -3.53
N ALA A 23 8.78 0.22 -4.16
CA ALA A 23 8.50 0.39 -5.58
C ALA A 23 7.92 1.76 -5.89
N ILE A 24 7.12 2.30 -4.97
CA ILE A 24 6.46 3.59 -5.22
C ILE A 24 7.20 4.77 -4.59
N GLY A 25 8.35 4.51 -3.97
CA GLY A 25 9.24 5.59 -3.56
C GLY A 25 9.14 6.08 -2.13
N TYR A 26 8.52 5.31 -1.24
CA TYR A 26 8.54 5.66 0.18
C TYR A 26 9.83 5.17 0.82
N GLU A 27 10.40 5.97 1.71
CA GLU A 27 11.66 5.62 2.34
C GLU A 27 11.50 4.51 3.37
N THR A 28 10.36 4.46 4.05
CA THR A 28 10.12 3.43 5.05
C THR A 28 8.73 2.85 4.88
N THR A 29 8.57 1.59 5.27
CA THR A 29 7.27 0.94 5.23
C THR A 29 6.31 1.58 6.24
N SER A 30 6.83 2.03 7.37
CA SER A 30 6.01 2.68 8.38
C SER A 30 5.36 3.95 7.84
N TYR A 31 6.11 4.74 7.10
CA TYR A 31 5.57 5.96 6.51
C TYR A 31 4.50 5.62 5.47
N PHE A 32 4.77 4.59 4.67
CA PHE A 32 3.80 4.12 3.69
C PHE A 32 2.48 3.71 4.37
N TYR A 33 2.56 2.95 5.45
CA TYR A 33 1.37 2.52 6.19
C TYR A 33 0.57 3.71 6.68
N ARG A 34 1.26 4.69 7.26
CA ARG A 34 0.60 5.88 7.79
C ARG A 34 -0.13 6.64 6.69
N MET A 35 0.56 6.87 5.58
CA MET A 35 -0.03 7.64 4.50
C MET A 35 -1.16 6.88 3.82
N PHE A 36 -1.00 5.58 3.65
CA PHE A 36 -2.04 4.77 3.03
C PHE A 36 -3.31 4.79 3.88
N LYS A 37 -3.17 4.58 5.18
CA LYS A 37 -4.33 4.57 6.07
C LYS A 37 -4.99 5.94 6.11
N ARG A 38 -4.20 6.99 6.07
CA ARG A 38 -4.73 8.36 6.08
C ARG A 38 -5.55 8.64 4.83
N GLU A 39 -5.06 8.20 3.67
CA GLU A 39 -5.72 8.52 2.40
C GLU A 39 -6.89 7.58 2.10
N VAL A 40 -6.76 6.32 2.46
CA VAL A 40 -7.72 5.28 2.09
C VAL A 40 -8.69 4.96 3.22
N GLY A 41 -8.25 5.13 4.47
CA GLY A 41 -9.06 4.80 5.63
C GLY A 41 -8.85 3.38 6.14
N LEU A 42 -8.05 2.58 5.43
CA LEU A 42 -7.72 1.22 5.82
C LEU A 42 -6.22 1.04 5.72
N SER A 43 -5.67 0.12 6.52
CA SER A 43 -4.27 -0.24 6.36
C SER A 43 -4.08 -1.02 5.06
N PRO A 44 -2.85 -1.08 4.54
CA PRO A 44 -2.61 -1.87 3.33
C PRO A 44 -3.03 -3.33 3.47
N LYS A 45 -2.80 -3.91 4.65
CA LYS A 45 -3.20 -5.30 4.90
C LYS A 45 -4.71 -5.45 4.84
N GLU A 46 -5.43 -4.55 5.49
CA GLU A 46 -6.88 -4.60 5.48
C GLU A 46 -7.44 -4.41 4.08
N PHE A 47 -6.84 -3.50 3.34
CA PHE A 47 -7.28 -3.21 1.98
C PHE A 47 -7.11 -4.44 1.10
N ARG A 48 -5.96 -5.11 1.23
CA ARG A 48 -5.71 -6.31 0.43
C ARG A 48 -6.69 -7.43 0.78
N GLU A 49 -7.00 -7.61 2.07
CA GLU A 49 -7.91 -8.65 2.50
C GLU A 49 -9.32 -8.43 1.96
N ILE A 50 -9.77 -7.20 1.94
CA ILE A 50 -11.09 -6.86 1.44
C ILE A 50 -11.19 -7.09 -0.06
N ASN A 51 -10.10 -6.85 -0.77
CA ASN A 51 -10.10 -6.92 -2.23
C ASN A 51 -9.50 -8.21 -2.79
N SER A 52 -9.24 -9.19 -1.92
CA SER A 52 -8.67 -10.45 -2.39
C SER A 52 -9.74 -11.45 -2.78
#